data_a29658c3f08d55e96ede1d25bf8b20d5
#
_entry.id   a29658c3f08d55e96ede1d25bf8b20d5
#
_cell.length_a   1.000
_cell.length_b   1.000
_cell.length_c   1.000
_cell.angle_alpha   90.00
_cell.angle_beta   90.00
_cell.angle_gamma   90.00
#
_symmetry.space_group_name_H-M   'P 1'
#
loop_
_entity.id
_entity.type
_entity.pdbx_description
1 polymer ?
#
loop_
_entity_poly.entity_id
_entity_poly.type
_entity_poly.pdbx_seq_one_letter_code
_entity_poly.pdbx_strand_id
1 'polypeptide(L)'
;MNRTVYLFLFSFCTFFLLSLHASANDKPSPYEEIYPEIGYKSVEEAVNDFEQHFNQKLKLPLRVPPISFTHHFGRFTDSKYEGNDALEVTYINDQLSENHYKIDIRPRKYKLPLREKYVVKTYELKNGIVATYMTISGFNVLVFERDNFQYMLSIDKRVSNKVTPETLIDIANSIDY
;
A
#
# COMPACT_ATOMS: atom_id res chain seq x y z
N MET A 1 -55.54 -42.33 -13.84
CA MET A 1 -55.23 -41.00 -13.23
C MET A 1 -53.74 -40.90 -13.07
N ASN A 2 -53.16 -39.97 -13.67
CA ASN A 2 -51.93 -39.92 -14.46
C ASN A 2 -50.62 -39.96 -13.70
N ARG A 3 -49.77 -40.92 -13.99
CA ARG A 3 -48.36 -41.04 -13.58
C ARG A 3 -47.51 -39.81 -13.95
N THR A 4 -47.96 -39.02 -14.90
CA THR A 4 -47.29 -37.82 -15.41
C THR A 4 -47.36 -36.60 -14.46
N VAL A 5 -48.36 -36.54 -13.60
CA VAL A 5 -48.54 -35.41 -12.66
C VAL A 5 -47.56 -35.48 -11.49
N TYR A 6 -47.14 -36.68 -11.10
CA TYR A 6 -46.17 -36.82 -9.99
C TYR A 6 -44.72 -36.47 -10.37
N LEU A 7 -44.38 -36.62 -11.65
CA LEU A 7 -43.05 -36.25 -12.16
C LEU A 7 -42.83 -34.72 -12.22
N PHE A 8 -43.89 -33.94 -12.45
CA PHE A 8 -43.81 -32.49 -12.48
C PHE A 8 -43.76 -31.89 -11.08
N LEU A 9 -44.38 -32.49 -10.09
CA LEU A 9 -44.36 -32.03 -8.70
C LEU A 9 -42.99 -32.30 -8.02
N PHE A 10 -42.28 -33.38 -8.43
CA PHE A 10 -40.96 -33.68 -7.87
C PHE A 10 -39.85 -32.82 -8.47
N SER A 11 -40.00 -32.33 -9.70
CA SER A 11 -39.06 -31.43 -10.36
C SER A 11 -39.13 -30.00 -9.80
N PHE A 12 -40.26 -29.57 -9.24
CA PHE A 12 -40.41 -28.22 -8.68
C PHE A 12 -39.85 -28.08 -7.26
N CYS A 13 -39.82 -29.18 -6.50
CA CYS A 13 -39.25 -29.17 -5.13
C CYS A 13 -37.70 -29.18 -5.10
N THR A 14 -37.05 -29.70 -6.15
CA THR A 14 -35.56 -29.74 -6.17
C THR A 14 -34.90 -28.41 -6.56
N PHE A 15 -35.65 -27.46 -7.14
CA PHE A 15 -35.11 -26.13 -7.50
C PHE A 15 -35.15 -25.14 -6.35
N PHE A 16 -35.85 -25.43 -5.25
CA PHE A 16 -36.01 -24.51 -4.13
C PHE A 16 -34.96 -24.69 -3.00
N LEU A 17 -34.09 -25.71 -3.11
CA LEU A 17 -33.09 -26.02 -2.06
C LEU A 17 -31.67 -25.57 -2.36
N LEU A 18 -31.42 -24.79 -3.43
CA LEU A 18 -30.09 -24.31 -3.80
C LEU A 18 -29.90 -22.82 -3.61
N SER A 19 -30.78 -22.15 -2.86
CA SER A 19 -30.48 -20.82 -2.30
C SER A 19 -29.64 -21.01 -1.03
N LEU A 20 -28.47 -21.60 -1.13
CA LEU A 20 -27.41 -21.38 -0.17
C LEU A 20 -27.03 -19.89 -0.31
N HIS A 21 -27.71 -19.05 0.49
CA HIS A 21 -27.20 -17.72 0.74
C HIS A 21 -25.84 -17.92 1.40
N ALA A 22 -24.77 -17.79 0.63
CA ALA A 22 -23.49 -17.44 1.18
C ALA A 22 -23.69 -16.07 1.83
N SER A 23 -24.02 -16.05 3.12
CA SER A 23 -23.86 -14.87 3.94
C SER A 23 -22.37 -14.63 3.98
N ALA A 24 -21.86 -13.84 3.04
CA ALA A 24 -20.60 -13.18 3.24
C ALA A 24 -20.74 -12.49 4.59
N ASN A 25 -19.79 -12.73 5.46
CA ASN A 25 -19.76 -12.08 6.77
C ASN A 25 -19.39 -10.63 6.46
N ASP A 26 -20.40 -9.76 6.21
CA ASP A 26 -20.26 -8.35 5.82
C ASP A 26 -19.71 -7.48 6.98
N LYS A 27 -19.17 -8.13 8.00
CA LYS A 27 -18.49 -7.39 9.07
C LYS A 27 -17.15 -6.88 8.52
N PRO A 28 -16.94 -5.54 8.48
CA PRO A 28 -15.68 -4.96 8.06
C PRO A 28 -14.52 -5.61 8.81
N SER A 29 -13.38 -5.78 8.13
CA SER A 29 -12.18 -6.23 8.83
C SER A 29 -11.76 -5.15 9.84
N PRO A 30 -11.05 -5.51 10.92
CA PRO A 30 -10.58 -4.53 11.90
C PRO A 30 -9.80 -3.37 11.26
N TYR A 31 -9.10 -3.59 10.16
CA TYR A 31 -8.36 -2.54 9.45
C TYR A 31 -9.27 -1.57 8.70
N GLU A 32 -10.36 -2.04 8.13
CA GLU A 32 -11.36 -1.19 7.47
C GLU A 32 -12.08 -0.26 8.44
N GLU A 33 -12.16 -0.62 9.72
CA GLU A 33 -12.72 0.22 10.77
C GLU A 33 -11.65 1.17 11.35
N ILE A 34 -10.47 0.65 11.72
CA ILE A 34 -9.44 1.40 12.47
C ILE A 34 -8.73 2.45 11.61
N TYR A 35 -8.37 2.12 10.36
CA TYR A 35 -7.59 3.03 9.54
C TYR A 35 -8.32 4.34 9.22
N PRO A 36 -9.62 4.34 8.84
CA PRO A 36 -10.38 5.57 8.67
C PRO A 36 -10.46 6.44 9.94
N GLU A 37 -10.60 5.84 11.12
CA GLU A 37 -10.66 6.56 12.40
C GLU A 37 -9.38 7.37 12.68
N ILE A 38 -8.23 6.89 12.20
CA ILE A 38 -6.93 7.57 12.36
C ILE A 38 -6.51 8.38 11.11
N GLY A 39 -7.49 8.70 10.24
CA GLY A 39 -7.34 9.64 9.13
C GLY A 39 -6.84 9.03 7.82
N TYR A 40 -6.82 7.70 7.69
CA TYR A 40 -6.58 7.08 6.40
C TYR A 40 -7.84 7.05 5.53
N LYS A 41 -7.65 7.07 4.24
CA LYS A 41 -8.67 7.01 3.20
C LYS A 41 -8.15 6.19 2.01
N SER A 42 -8.83 6.22 0.89
CA SER A 42 -8.29 5.61 -0.33
C SER A 42 -6.96 6.27 -0.75
N VAL A 43 -6.11 5.53 -1.41
CA VAL A 43 -4.83 6.06 -1.93
C VAL A 43 -5.07 7.22 -2.88
N GLU A 44 -6.08 7.11 -3.75
CA GLU A 44 -6.44 8.15 -4.72
C GLU A 44 -6.85 9.46 -4.04
N GLU A 45 -7.72 9.41 -3.03
CA GLU A 45 -8.14 10.59 -2.26
C GLU A 45 -6.95 11.25 -1.55
N ALA A 46 -6.07 10.46 -0.91
CA ALA A 46 -4.91 10.99 -0.22
C ALA A 46 -3.89 11.63 -1.18
N VAL A 47 -3.69 11.06 -2.37
CA VAL A 47 -2.86 11.63 -3.43
C VAL A 47 -3.47 12.93 -3.94
N ASN A 48 -4.78 12.97 -4.19
CA ASN A 48 -5.45 14.18 -4.65
C ASN A 48 -5.34 15.32 -3.62
N ASP A 49 -5.50 15.03 -2.33
CA ASP A 49 -5.31 16.05 -1.28
C ASP A 49 -3.87 16.60 -1.28
N PHE A 50 -2.88 15.72 -1.38
CA PHE A 50 -1.48 16.09 -1.45
C PHE A 50 -1.18 16.96 -2.68
N GLU A 51 -1.64 16.56 -3.87
CA GLU A 51 -1.46 17.30 -5.11
C GLU A 51 -2.12 18.69 -5.08
N GLN A 52 -3.32 18.78 -4.52
CA GLN A 52 -4.03 20.05 -4.36
C GLN A 52 -3.30 20.98 -3.38
N HIS A 53 -2.83 20.45 -2.24
CA HIS A 53 -2.12 21.22 -1.23
C HIS A 53 -0.81 21.82 -1.78
N PHE A 54 -0.03 21.05 -2.53
CA PHE A 54 1.24 21.51 -3.10
C PHE A 54 1.13 22.11 -4.50
N ASN A 55 -0.06 22.08 -5.12
CA ASN A 55 -0.30 22.44 -6.51
C ASN A 55 0.73 21.78 -7.45
N GLN A 56 1.04 20.52 -7.20
CA GLN A 56 2.03 19.74 -7.94
C GLN A 56 1.57 18.29 -8.12
N LYS A 57 1.69 17.78 -9.35
CA LYS A 57 1.39 16.37 -9.63
C LYS A 57 2.41 15.44 -8.97
N LEU A 58 1.92 14.34 -8.45
CA LEU A 58 2.70 13.30 -7.80
C LEU A 58 2.64 12.02 -8.62
N LYS A 59 3.77 11.33 -8.73
CA LYS A 59 3.85 10.00 -9.33
C LYS A 59 4.18 8.97 -8.26
N LEU A 60 3.32 7.99 -8.11
CA LEU A 60 3.60 6.80 -7.30
C LEU A 60 4.27 5.71 -8.14
N PRO A 61 5.05 4.80 -7.52
CA PRO A 61 5.51 3.60 -8.20
C PRO A 61 4.35 2.77 -8.74
N LEU A 62 4.48 2.25 -9.96
CA LEU A 62 3.49 1.36 -10.56
C LEU A 62 3.57 -0.08 -10.05
N ARG A 63 4.67 -0.41 -9.34
CA ARG A 63 4.93 -1.73 -8.78
C ARG A 63 4.88 -1.68 -7.26
N VAL A 64 4.50 -2.81 -6.66
CA VAL A 64 4.59 -3.08 -5.23
C VAL A 64 5.42 -4.34 -4.99
N PRO A 65 5.92 -4.59 -3.76
CA PRO A 65 6.62 -5.82 -3.44
C PRO A 65 5.82 -7.08 -3.82
N PRO A 66 6.48 -8.17 -4.30
CA PRO A 66 5.82 -9.40 -4.75
C PRO A 66 5.44 -10.30 -3.55
N ILE A 67 4.71 -9.74 -2.60
CA ILE A 67 4.12 -10.41 -1.43
C ILE A 67 2.64 -10.06 -1.35
N SER A 68 1.85 -10.87 -0.65
CA SER A 68 0.40 -10.64 -0.56
C SER A 68 0.07 -9.47 0.37
N PHE A 69 -0.83 -8.60 -0.08
CA PHE A 69 -1.46 -7.56 0.73
C PHE A 69 -2.97 -7.73 0.66
N THR A 70 -3.67 -7.50 1.77
CA THR A 70 -5.14 -7.55 1.83
C THR A 70 -5.75 -6.16 1.77
N HIS A 71 -5.02 -5.14 2.28
CA HIS A 71 -5.50 -3.77 2.35
C HIS A 71 -4.41 -2.80 1.89
N HIS A 72 -4.86 -1.65 1.37
CA HIS A 72 -4.02 -0.50 1.08
C HIS A 72 -4.78 0.78 1.36
N PHE A 73 -4.11 1.72 2.02
CA PHE A 73 -4.68 2.99 2.45
C PHE A 73 -3.72 4.13 2.16
N GLY A 74 -4.26 5.34 2.02
CA GLY A 74 -3.50 6.57 1.90
C GLY A 74 -3.85 7.54 3.02
N ARG A 75 -2.88 8.33 3.47
CA ARG A 75 -3.11 9.44 4.39
C ARG A 75 -2.22 10.62 4.00
N PHE A 76 -2.83 11.75 3.73
CA PHE A 76 -2.12 13.02 3.66
C PHE A 76 -2.24 13.71 5.03
N THR A 77 -1.10 14.01 5.63
CA THR A 77 -1.02 14.80 6.85
C THR A 77 -0.66 16.22 6.48
N ASP A 78 -1.63 17.13 6.60
CA ASP A 78 -1.43 18.58 6.56
C ASP A 78 -1.13 19.03 7.99
N SER A 79 0.13 19.26 8.26
CA SER A 79 0.54 19.71 9.58
C SER A 79 0.44 21.23 9.69
N LYS A 80 -0.20 21.71 10.76
CA LYS A 80 -0.19 23.13 11.11
C LYS A 80 1.22 23.68 11.41
N TYR A 81 2.21 22.79 11.55
CA TYR A 81 3.61 23.15 11.77
C TYR A 81 4.39 22.86 10.49
N GLU A 82 5.03 23.88 9.92
CA GLU A 82 5.88 23.72 8.74
C GLU A 82 6.87 22.56 8.90
N GLY A 83 6.93 21.71 7.89
CA GLY A 83 7.91 20.63 7.81
C GLY A 83 7.41 19.22 8.13
N ASN A 84 6.14 19.04 8.50
CA ASN A 84 5.57 17.72 8.79
C ASN A 84 4.57 17.22 7.74
N ASP A 85 4.33 18.00 6.67
CA ASP A 85 3.43 17.59 5.61
C ASP A 85 4.00 16.38 4.88
N ALA A 86 3.23 15.32 4.83
CA ALA A 86 3.64 14.07 4.22
C ALA A 86 2.43 13.28 3.69
N LEU A 87 2.62 12.64 2.55
CA LEU A 87 1.75 11.57 2.10
C LEU A 87 2.33 10.23 2.57
N GLU A 88 1.50 9.42 3.16
CA GLU A 88 1.79 8.03 3.48
C GLU A 88 0.84 7.12 2.68
N VAL A 89 1.40 6.13 1.98
CA VAL A 89 0.64 5.04 1.38
C VAL A 89 1.11 3.75 2.03
N THR A 90 0.19 3.00 2.62
CA THR A 90 0.50 1.75 3.32
C THR A 90 -0.21 0.57 2.68
N TYR A 91 0.52 -0.55 2.56
CA TYR A 91 0.04 -1.85 2.12
C TYR A 91 0.27 -2.84 3.24
N ILE A 92 -0.77 -3.53 3.67
CA ILE A 92 -0.73 -4.45 4.82
C ILE A 92 -1.46 -5.75 4.51
N ASN A 93 -1.17 -6.76 5.31
CA ASN A 93 -1.88 -8.03 5.28
C ASN A 93 -2.43 -8.32 6.68
N ASP A 94 -3.73 -8.61 6.79
CA ASP A 94 -4.42 -8.85 8.05
C ASP A 94 -4.09 -10.20 8.69
N GLN A 95 -3.52 -11.13 7.92
CA GLN A 95 -3.10 -12.46 8.37
C GLN A 95 -1.57 -12.56 8.58
N LEU A 96 -0.79 -11.76 7.84
CA LEU A 96 0.67 -11.80 7.82
C LEU A 96 1.22 -10.41 8.14
N SER A 97 1.38 -10.13 9.43
CA SER A 97 1.78 -8.80 9.93
C SER A 97 3.14 -8.31 9.41
N GLU A 98 4.01 -9.23 8.95
CA GLU A 98 5.29 -8.92 8.31
C GLU A 98 5.13 -8.41 6.87
N ASN A 99 3.99 -8.67 6.23
CA ASN A 99 3.67 -8.11 4.92
C ASN A 99 3.18 -6.67 5.09
N HIS A 100 4.11 -5.81 5.46
CA HIS A 100 3.88 -4.38 5.67
C HIS A 100 4.85 -3.57 4.82
N TYR A 101 4.32 -2.92 3.79
CA TYR A 101 5.04 -2.03 2.90
C TYR A 101 4.46 -0.63 2.97
N LYS A 102 5.34 0.38 3.00
CA LYS A 102 4.94 1.77 3.13
C LYS A 102 5.73 2.65 2.17
N ILE A 103 5.04 3.63 1.59
CA ILE A 103 5.62 4.71 0.81
C ILE A 103 5.36 6.01 1.58
N ASP A 104 6.41 6.65 2.07
CA ASP A 104 6.34 8.00 2.61
C ASP A 104 6.88 8.98 1.57
N ILE A 105 6.14 10.07 1.32
CA ILE A 105 6.52 11.11 0.38
C ILE A 105 6.36 12.46 1.05
N ARG A 106 7.41 13.27 0.96
CA ARG A 106 7.39 14.64 1.51
C ARG A 106 8.13 15.63 0.62
N PRO A 107 7.80 16.92 0.69
CA PRO A 107 8.55 17.93 -0.03
C PRO A 107 10.04 17.88 0.31
N ARG A 108 10.89 18.04 -0.72
CA ARG A 108 12.36 18.04 -0.55
C ARG A 108 12.85 19.08 0.46
N LYS A 109 12.16 20.23 0.56
CA LYS A 109 12.46 21.26 1.57
C LYS A 109 12.27 20.78 3.01
N TYR A 110 11.45 19.73 3.22
CA TYR A 110 11.15 19.12 4.52
C TYR A 110 11.64 17.68 4.61
N LYS A 111 12.64 17.34 3.80
CA LYS A 111 13.19 15.97 3.78
C LYS A 111 13.76 15.57 5.14
N LEU A 112 13.61 14.31 5.48
CA LEU A 112 14.24 13.73 6.65
C LEU A 112 15.74 13.53 6.39
N PRO A 113 16.60 13.92 7.36
CA PRO A 113 18.04 13.67 7.24
C PRO A 113 18.34 12.19 7.32
N LEU A 114 19.20 11.70 6.42
CA LEU A 114 19.68 10.33 6.46
C LEU A 114 20.79 10.21 7.49
N ARG A 115 20.63 9.34 8.48
CA ARG A 115 21.66 9.11 9.49
C ARG A 115 22.60 8.03 9.02
N GLU A 116 23.89 8.35 8.82
CA GLU A 116 24.93 7.46 8.30
C GLU A 116 24.97 6.08 8.98
N LYS A 117 24.77 6.04 10.30
CA LYS A 117 24.78 4.78 11.07
C LYS A 117 23.75 3.74 10.65
N TYR A 118 22.74 4.13 9.88
CA TYR A 118 21.70 3.23 9.36
C TYR A 118 21.90 2.91 7.88
N VAL A 119 22.80 3.60 7.20
CA VAL A 119 23.09 3.38 5.77
C VAL A 119 23.81 2.05 5.60
N VAL A 120 23.26 1.22 4.72
CA VAL A 120 23.86 -0.06 4.34
C VAL A 120 24.61 0.08 3.01
N LYS A 121 23.97 0.71 2.02
CA LYS A 121 24.53 0.86 0.68
C LYS A 121 23.80 1.94 -0.11
N THR A 122 24.49 2.55 -1.07
CA THR A 122 23.90 3.42 -2.08
C THR A 122 23.80 2.68 -3.41
N TYR A 123 22.76 3.03 -4.18
CA TYR A 123 22.48 2.50 -5.50
C TYR A 123 22.20 3.65 -6.47
N GLU A 124 22.40 3.39 -7.74
CA GLU A 124 21.96 4.30 -8.80
C GLU A 124 20.68 3.73 -9.44
N LEU A 125 19.61 4.54 -9.46
CA LEU A 125 18.37 4.24 -10.16
C LEU A 125 18.55 4.54 -11.65
N LYS A 126 17.59 4.09 -12.49
CA LYS A 126 17.48 4.57 -13.86
C LYS A 126 17.46 6.10 -13.84
N ASN A 127 18.05 6.74 -14.80
CA ASN A 127 18.19 8.21 -14.89
C ASN A 127 19.22 8.84 -13.93
N GLY A 128 20.13 8.05 -13.35
CA GLY A 128 21.23 8.57 -12.53
C GLY A 128 20.83 9.05 -11.13
N ILE A 129 19.59 8.79 -10.69
CA ILE A 129 19.16 9.16 -9.34
C ILE A 129 19.85 8.27 -8.31
N VAL A 130 20.48 8.90 -7.32
CA VAL A 130 21.10 8.16 -6.20
C VAL A 130 20.03 7.79 -5.18
N ALA A 131 19.93 6.51 -4.85
CA ALA A 131 19.08 5.97 -3.81
C ALA A 131 19.93 5.40 -2.68
N THR A 132 19.54 5.66 -1.43
CA THR A 132 20.22 5.18 -0.23
C THR A 132 19.40 4.06 0.42
N TYR A 133 19.97 2.87 0.49
CA TYR A 133 19.37 1.74 1.21
C TYR A 133 19.83 1.73 2.66
N MET A 134 18.87 1.63 3.57
CA MET A 134 19.05 1.75 5.01
C MET A 134 18.31 0.64 5.75
N THR A 135 18.72 0.35 6.99
CA THR A 135 17.94 -0.48 7.93
C THR A 135 17.67 0.31 9.19
N ILE A 136 16.39 0.57 9.48
CA ILE A 136 15.95 1.39 10.61
C ILE A 136 14.78 0.70 11.31
N SER A 137 14.87 0.53 12.63
CA SER A 137 13.74 0.13 13.49
C SER A 137 12.95 -1.09 12.99
N GLY A 138 13.65 -2.09 12.44
CA GLY A 138 13.02 -3.31 11.94
C GLY A 138 12.53 -3.24 10.47
N PHE A 139 12.81 -2.13 9.78
CA PHE A 139 12.47 -1.94 8.37
C PHE A 139 13.73 -1.80 7.51
N ASN A 140 13.66 -2.33 6.31
CA ASN A 140 14.56 -2.00 5.21
C ASN A 140 13.92 -0.88 4.41
N VAL A 141 14.68 0.17 4.15
CA VAL A 141 14.19 1.43 3.56
C VAL A 141 15.06 1.83 2.39
N LEU A 142 14.45 2.13 1.24
CA LEU A 142 15.11 2.77 0.11
C LEU A 142 14.66 4.23 0.05
N VAL A 143 15.62 5.17 0.12
CA VAL A 143 15.34 6.61 0.11
C VAL A 143 15.97 7.24 -1.12
N PHE A 144 15.21 8.04 -1.85
CA PHE A 144 15.68 8.81 -3.00
C PHE A 144 14.91 10.11 -3.15
N GLU A 145 15.45 11.05 -3.92
CA GLU A 145 14.81 12.33 -4.19
C GLU A 145 14.45 12.43 -5.68
N ARG A 146 13.21 12.85 -5.96
CA ARG A 146 12.70 13.02 -7.31
C ARG A 146 11.60 14.08 -7.38
N ASP A 147 11.58 14.88 -8.42
CA ASP A 147 10.50 15.84 -8.74
C ASP A 147 10.12 16.74 -7.55
N ASN A 148 11.10 17.26 -6.80
CA ASN A 148 10.96 18.07 -5.58
C ASN A 148 10.45 17.30 -4.35
N PHE A 149 10.38 15.98 -4.40
CA PHE A 149 9.98 15.16 -3.27
C PHE A 149 11.09 14.19 -2.84
N GLN A 150 11.12 13.87 -1.55
CA GLN A 150 11.82 12.72 -1.00
C GLN A 150 10.82 11.57 -0.90
N TYR A 151 11.22 10.42 -1.45
CA TYR A 151 10.50 9.15 -1.35
C TYR A 151 11.23 8.23 -0.39
N MET A 152 10.48 7.53 0.45
CA MET A 152 10.98 6.49 1.34
C MET A 152 10.11 5.23 1.15
N LEU A 153 10.68 4.19 0.54
CA LEU A 153 10.03 2.89 0.37
C LEU A 153 10.46 1.98 1.49
N SER A 154 9.57 1.65 2.40
CA SER A 154 9.86 0.90 3.62
C SER A 154 9.17 -0.46 3.60
N ILE A 155 9.92 -1.53 3.91
CA ILE A 155 9.41 -2.90 4.01
C ILE A 155 9.88 -3.54 5.32
N ASP A 156 9.02 -4.32 5.95
CA ASP A 156 9.39 -5.07 7.16
C ASP A 156 10.58 -5.99 6.89
N LYS A 157 11.59 -5.93 7.76
CA LYS A 157 12.82 -6.71 7.62
C LYS A 157 12.59 -8.23 7.65
N ARG A 158 11.52 -8.69 8.25
CA ARG A 158 11.16 -10.12 8.32
C ARG A 158 10.93 -10.76 6.96
N VAL A 159 10.57 -9.96 5.94
CA VAL A 159 10.39 -10.44 4.55
C VAL A 159 11.58 -10.15 3.64
N SER A 160 12.75 -9.82 4.18
CA SER A 160 13.95 -9.48 3.38
C SER A 160 14.45 -10.59 2.46
N ASN A 161 14.06 -11.85 2.70
CA ASN A 161 14.34 -12.97 1.80
C ASN A 161 13.44 -12.99 0.55
N LYS A 162 12.32 -12.27 0.56
CA LYS A 162 11.36 -12.16 -0.56
C LYS A 162 11.45 -10.78 -1.23
N VAL A 163 11.78 -9.74 -0.44
CA VAL A 163 11.87 -8.36 -0.90
C VAL A 163 13.28 -7.85 -0.63
N THR A 164 14.13 -7.98 -1.65
CA THR A 164 15.56 -7.59 -1.61
C THR A 164 15.72 -6.09 -1.92
N PRO A 165 16.91 -5.51 -1.72
CA PRO A 165 17.20 -4.15 -2.18
C PRO A 165 16.91 -3.94 -3.67
N GLU A 166 17.21 -4.93 -4.51
CA GLU A 166 16.95 -4.90 -5.96
C GLU A 166 15.45 -4.80 -6.25
N THR A 167 14.62 -5.50 -5.47
CA THR A 167 13.16 -5.38 -5.56
C THR A 167 12.69 -3.95 -5.29
N LEU A 168 13.22 -3.29 -4.25
CA LEU A 168 12.88 -1.89 -3.95
C LEU A 168 13.39 -0.93 -5.03
N ILE A 169 14.54 -1.20 -5.63
CA ILE A 169 15.09 -0.45 -6.76
C ILE A 169 14.17 -0.57 -7.99
N ASP A 170 13.70 -1.78 -8.30
CA ASP A 170 12.76 -2.01 -9.41
C ASP A 170 11.42 -1.29 -9.19
N ILE A 171 10.95 -1.23 -7.94
CA ILE A 171 9.77 -0.47 -7.55
C ILE A 171 10.03 1.02 -7.75
N ALA A 172 11.13 1.57 -7.24
CA ALA A 172 11.49 2.98 -7.41
C ALA A 172 11.63 3.35 -8.90
N ASN A 173 12.22 2.48 -9.71
CA ASN A 173 12.36 2.66 -11.16
C ASN A 173 11.03 2.59 -11.91
N SER A 174 9.96 2.07 -11.30
CA SER A 174 8.63 1.99 -11.93
C SER A 174 7.84 3.28 -11.87
N ILE A 175 8.36 4.34 -11.25
CA ILE A 175 7.74 5.68 -11.26
C ILE A 175 7.78 6.31 -12.67
N ASP A 176 8.66 5.87 -13.54
CA ASP A 176 8.96 6.49 -14.84
C ASP A 176 8.12 5.99 -16.02
N TYR A 177 7.12 5.17 -15.79
CA TYR A 177 6.27 4.64 -16.85
C TYR A 177 4.99 5.43 -17.04
#